data_78ba7bd197d07ca7349495176013bc57
#
_entry.id   78ba7bd197d07ca7349495176013bc57
#
_cell.length_a   1.000
_cell.length_b   1.000
_cell.length_c   1.000
_cell.angle_alpha   90.00
_cell.angle_beta   90.00
_cell.angle_gamma   90.00
#
_symmetry.space_group_name_H-M   'P 1'
#
loop_
_entity.id
_entity.type
_entity.pdbx_description
1 polymer ?
#
loop_
_entity_poly.entity_id
_entity_poly.type
_entity_poly.pdbx_seq_one_letter_code
_entity_poly.pdbx_strand_id
1 'polypeptide(L)' 'EQALEEEYEAQELEQIYRLLEKRGYVAENADEREFRRTYQFLMRRGFKSNEILTAMKRR' A
#
# COMPACT_ATOMS: atom_id res chain seq x y z
N GLU A 1 22.71 3.22 -9.43
CA GLU A 1 22.43 2.60 -8.16
C GLU A 1 21.20 3.17 -7.53
N GLN A 2 21.04 4.47 -7.65
CA GLN A 2 19.80 5.07 -7.18
C GLN A 2 18.63 4.60 -8.02
N ALA A 3 18.89 4.36 -9.29
CA ALA A 3 17.84 3.86 -10.15
C ALA A 3 17.35 2.50 -9.66
N LEU A 4 18.27 1.69 -9.16
CA LEU A 4 17.90 0.40 -8.64
C LEU A 4 16.98 0.53 -7.44
N GLU A 5 17.31 1.45 -6.56
CA GLU A 5 16.47 1.66 -5.38
C GLU A 5 15.09 2.15 -5.77
N GLU A 6 15.04 3.03 -6.74
CA GLU A 6 13.75 3.55 -7.19
C GLU A 6 12.90 2.44 -7.80
N GLU A 7 13.53 1.60 -8.59
CA GLU A 7 12.80 0.48 -9.18
C GLU A 7 12.26 -0.45 -8.11
N TYR A 8 13.08 -0.69 -7.10
CA TYR A 8 12.68 -1.58 -6.03
C TYR A 8 11.47 -1.05 -5.29
N GLU A 9 11.49 0.24 -4.98
CA GLU A 9 10.39 0.86 -4.29
C GLU A 9 9.14 0.88 -5.15
N ALA A 10 9.31 1.13 -6.44
CA ALA A 10 8.17 1.14 -7.34
C ALA A 10 7.52 -0.23 -7.39
N GLN A 11 8.32 -1.28 -7.35
CA GLN A 11 7.77 -2.62 -7.38
C GLN A 11 6.93 -2.90 -6.14
N GLU A 12 7.41 -2.46 -4.98
CA GLU A 12 6.65 -2.66 -3.76
C GLU A 12 5.34 -1.91 -3.80
N LEU A 13 5.39 -0.67 -4.25
CA LEU A 13 4.16 0.11 -4.35
C LEU A 13 3.17 -0.54 -5.29
N GLU A 14 3.67 -1.05 -6.39
CA GLU A 14 2.79 -1.70 -7.34
C GLU A 14 2.13 -2.92 -6.74
N GLN A 15 2.88 -3.68 -5.98
CA GLN A 15 2.31 -4.84 -5.31
C GLN A 15 1.22 -4.42 -4.32
N ILE A 16 1.46 -3.35 -3.59
CA ILE A 16 0.47 -2.87 -2.65
C ILE A 16 -0.80 -2.45 -3.39
N TYR A 17 -0.64 -1.75 -4.51
CA TYR A 17 -1.81 -1.34 -5.28
C TYR A 17 -2.61 -2.55 -5.74
N ARG A 18 -1.93 -3.58 -6.18
CA ARG A 18 -2.63 -4.78 -6.63
C ARG A 18 -3.40 -5.44 -5.51
N LEU A 19 -2.80 -5.49 -4.33
CA LEU A 19 -3.48 -6.07 -3.19
C LEU A 19 -4.68 -5.24 -2.79
N LEU A 20 -4.54 -3.93 -2.85
CA LEU A 20 -5.66 -3.06 -2.53
C LEU A 20 -6.81 -3.28 -3.50
N GLU A 21 -6.48 -3.43 -4.76
CA GLU A 21 -7.51 -3.70 -5.76
C GLU A 21 -8.21 -5.01 -5.48
N LYS A 22 -7.45 -6.02 -5.14
CA LYS A 22 -8.02 -7.33 -4.87
C LYS A 22 -8.97 -7.29 -3.70
N ARG A 23 -8.63 -6.51 -2.69
CA ARG A 23 -9.50 -6.40 -1.53
C ARG A 23 -10.70 -5.51 -1.80
N GLY A 24 -10.68 -4.79 -2.89
CA GLY A 24 -11.74 -3.84 -3.14
C GLY A 24 -11.62 -2.59 -2.31
N TYR A 25 -10.42 -2.25 -1.89
CA TYR A 25 -10.20 -1.08 -1.06
C TYR A 25 -10.28 0.18 -1.90
N VAL A 26 -11.13 1.10 -1.50
CA VAL A 26 -11.26 2.39 -2.16
C VAL A 26 -11.01 3.47 -1.11
N ALA A 27 -9.94 4.21 -1.28
CA ALA A 27 -9.54 5.18 -0.27
C ALA A 27 -10.62 6.21 0.01
N GLU A 28 -11.35 6.60 -1.02
CA GLU A 28 -12.37 7.60 -0.85
C GLU A 28 -13.54 7.11 -0.02
N ASN A 29 -13.81 5.83 -0.08
CA ASN A 29 -14.96 5.26 0.62
C ASN A 29 -14.59 4.55 1.91
N ALA A 30 -13.31 4.37 2.15
CA ALA A 30 -12.87 3.63 3.32
C ALA A 30 -12.98 4.48 4.56
N ASP A 31 -13.62 3.93 5.58
CA ASP A 31 -13.65 4.63 6.86
C ASP A 31 -12.40 4.28 7.66
N GLU A 32 -12.34 4.78 8.87
CA GLU A 32 -11.15 4.61 9.69
C GLU A 32 -10.90 3.15 9.99
N ARG A 33 -11.95 2.40 10.24
CA ARG A 33 -11.82 0.99 10.55
C ARG A 33 -11.25 0.22 9.36
N GLU A 34 -11.78 0.49 8.20
CA GLU A 34 -11.30 -0.17 7.00
C GLU A 34 -9.85 0.18 6.73
N PHE A 35 -9.49 1.45 6.93
CA PHE A 35 -8.12 1.89 6.75
C PHE A 35 -7.20 1.11 7.66
N ARG A 36 -7.54 1.00 8.93
CA ARG A 36 -6.71 0.29 9.89
C ARG A 36 -6.54 -1.16 9.53
N ARG A 37 -7.63 -1.79 9.17
CA ARG A 37 -7.61 -3.20 8.81
C ARG A 37 -6.67 -3.44 7.66
N THR A 38 -6.83 -2.65 6.62
CA THR A 38 -6.00 -2.81 5.44
C THR A 38 -4.55 -2.50 5.74
N TYR A 39 -4.31 -1.48 6.54
CA TYR A 39 -2.96 -1.12 6.92
C TYR A 39 -2.29 -2.29 7.64
N GLN A 40 -2.96 -2.87 8.60
CA GLN A 40 -2.40 -4.00 9.34
C GLN A 40 -2.19 -5.20 8.44
N PHE A 41 -3.11 -5.42 7.54
CA PHE A 41 -2.97 -6.51 6.59
C PHE A 41 -1.68 -6.38 5.78
N LEU A 42 -1.41 -5.19 5.31
CA LEU A 42 -0.20 -4.95 4.51
C LEU A 42 1.05 -5.02 5.37
N MET A 43 0.98 -4.53 6.59
CA MET A 43 2.12 -4.63 7.50
C MET A 43 2.49 -6.08 7.74
N ARG A 44 1.51 -6.94 7.87
CA ARG A 44 1.77 -8.35 8.11
C ARG A 44 2.47 -9.00 6.94
N ARG A 45 2.24 -8.49 5.75
CA ARG A 45 2.88 -9.05 4.59
C ARG A 45 4.33 -8.58 4.44
N GLY A 46 4.76 -7.66 5.29
CA GLY A 46 6.15 -7.25 5.31
C GLY A 46 6.44 -5.96 4.56
N PHE A 47 5.41 -5.25 4.11
CA PHE A 47 5.64 -3.98 3.44
C PHE A 47 6.02 -2.93 4.45
N LYS A 48 6.76 -1.93 3.99
CA LYS A 48 7.17 -0.83 4.84
C LYS A 48 6.01 0.12 5.08
N SER A 49 5.94 0.65 6.29
CA SER A 49 4.80 1.48 6.65
C SER A 49 4.69 2.72 5.80
N ASN A 50 5.82 3.39 5.51
CA ASN A 50 5.74 4.60 4.70
C ASN A 50 5.26 4.30 3.29
N GLU A 51 5.60 3.15 2.74
CA GLU A 51 5.10 2.79 1.43
C GLU A 51 3.63 2.42 1.47
N ILE A 52 3.22 1.74 2.52
CA ILE A 52 1.81 1.44 2.69
C ILE A 52 1.00 2.73 2.76
N LEU A 53 1.47 3.66 3.56
CA LEU A 53 0.75 4.91 3.70
C LEU A 53 0.72 5.69 2.40
N THR A 54 1.83 5.68 1.67
CA THR A 54 1.86 6.35 0.38
C THR A 54 0.82 5.77 -0.57
N ALA A 55 0.74 4.46 -0.61
CA ALA A 55 -0.21 3.81 -1.51
C ALA A 55 -1.65 4.04 -1.07
N MET A 56 -1.89 3.97 0.22
CA MET A 56 -3.26 4.09 0.71
C MET A 56 -3.78 5.51 0.67
N LYS A 57 -2.89 6.48 0.79
CA LYS A 57 -3.31 7.89 0.74
C LYS A 57 -3.45 8.41 -0.66
N ARG A 58 -2.89 7.72 -1.62
CA ARG A 58 -2.93 8.18 -2.99
C ARG A 58 -4.33 8.04 -3.55
N ARG A 59 -4.70 9.03 -4.38
CA ARG A 59 -6.02 9.00 -4.99
C ARG A 59 -5.95 8.96 -6.47
#